data_e4e700b3d20bf0c5188741df03b9d235
#
_entry.id   e4e700b3d20bf0c5188741df03b9d235
#
_cell.length_a   1.000
_cell.length_b   1.000
_cell.length_c   1.000
_cell.angle_alpha   90.00
_cell.angle_beta   90.00
_cell.angle_gamma   90.00
#
_symmetry.space_group_name_H-M   'P 1'
#
loop_
_entity.id
_entity.type
_entity.pdbx_description
1 polymer ?
#
loop_
_entity_poly.entity_id
_entity_poly.type
_entity_poly.pdbx_seq_one_letter_code
_entity_poly.pdbx_strand_id
1 'polypeptide(L)'
;MQTGSGVYHAEELPAGTEMFQIWFEPHLARAVKEAPTYHQYDHEQFPVEEADGVRIKHVIGPQAPIRLVTDAEMADIEIAAGQSWTYSLPDGYALAAVVVSGRGTAWPQRQADGGAADNAPLETGDFTVVTTNGTESVVFQAEPGESLRLVAIRVPAEVEYPLYRK
;
A
#
# COMPACT_ATOMS: atom_id res chain seq x y z
N MET A 1 -2.23 -15.08 -4.23
CA MET A 1 -3.05 -16.29 -3.95
C MET A 1 -4.34 -15.87 -3.28
N GLN A 2 -5.47 -16.43 -3.70
CA GLN A 2 -6.75 -16.32 -3.00
C GLN A 2 -7.08 -17.70 -2.45
N THR A 3 -7.28 -17.80 -1.14
CA THR A 3 -7.42 -19.10 -0.45
C THR A 3 -8.78 -19.75 -0.66
N GLY A 4 -9.82 -18.97 -1.04
CA GLY A 4 -11.15 -19.48 -1.34
C GLY A 4 -11.67 -20.42 -0.26
N SER A 5 -12.04 -21.64 -0.64
CA SER A 5 -12.50 -22.70 0.27
C SER A 5 -11.40 -23.31 1.16
N GLY A 6 -10.17 -22.87 1.01
CA GLY A 6 -9.00 -23.31 1.77
C GLY A 6 -7.91 -23.89 0.89
N VAL A 7 -6.66 -23.71 1.28
CA VAL A 7 -5.49 -24.21 0.57
C VAL A 7 -4.36 -24.54 1.55
N TYR A 8 -3.60 -25.57 1.24
CA TYR A 8 -2.30 -25.83 1.86
C TYR A 8 -1.21 -25.43 0.89
N HIS A 9 -0.22 -24.68 1.35
CA HIS A 9 0.94 -24.30 0.55
C HIS A 9 2.20 -24.27 1.42
N ALA A 10 3.33 -24.31 0.76
CA ALA A 10 4.64 -24.06 1.35
C ALA A 10 5.38 -23.06 0.46
N GLU A 11 6.19 -22.22 1.08
CA GLU A 11 7.01 -21.22 0.42
C GLU A 11 8.48 -21.52 0.71
N GLU A 12 9.31 -21.45 -0.30
CA GLU A 12 10.76 -21.53 -0.18
C GLU A 12 11.36 -20.18 -0.54
N LEU A 13 12.13 -19.64 0.37
CA LEU A 13 12.81 -18.36 0.19
C LEU A 13 14.31 -18.61 0.04
N PRO A 14 14.93 -18.22 -1.09
CA PRO A 14 16.37 -18.24 -1.23
C PRO A 14 17.05 -17.39 -0.14
N ALA A 15 18.26 -17.78 0.25
CA ALA A 15 19.03 -17.02 1.24
C ALA A 15 19.26 -15.57 0.78
N GLY A 16 19.02 -14.60 1.67
CA GLY A 16 19.14 -13.17 1.39
C GLY A 16 17.92 -12.55 0.71
N THR A 17 16.81 -13.28 0.60
CA THR A 17 15.53 -12.74 0.10
C THR A 17 14.79 -12.05 1.24
N GLU A 18 14.28 -10.84 0.97
CA GLU A 18 13.29 -10.18 1.79
C GLU A 18 11.90 -10.34 1.17
N MET A 19 10.89 -10.63 1.98
CA MET A 19 9.53 -10.87 1.52
C MET A 19 8.53 -10.12 2.38
N PHE A 20 7.51 -9.54 1.73
CA PHE A 20 6.30 -9.08 2.39
C PHE A 20 5.20 -10.12 2.24
N GLN A 21 4.67 -10.61 3.34
CA GLN A 21 3.46 -11.42 3.35
C GLN A 21 2.30 -10.56 3.82
N ILE A 22 1.37 -10.26 2.91
CA ILE A 22 0.23 -9.39 3.17
C ILE A 22 -1.05 -10.20 3.12
N TRP A 23 -1.86 -10.05 4.16
CA TRP A 23 -3.14 -10.75 4.29
C TRP A 23 -4.28 -9.75 4.19
N PHE A 24 -5.19 -10.00 3.26
CA PHE A 24 -6.44 -9.27 3.15
C PHE A 24 -7.59 -10.19 3.55
N GLU A 25 -8.48 -9.69 4.41
CA GLU A 25 -9.68 -10.41 4.79
C GLU A 25 -10.86 -9.98 3.88
N PRO A 26 -11.34 -10.87 2.99
CA PRO A 26 -12.50 -10.59 2.16
C PRO A 26 -13.79 -10.85 2.95
N HIS A 27 -14.95 -10.61 2.29
CA HIS A 27 -16.22 -11.10 2.80
C HIS A 27 -16.22 -12.65 2.83
N LEU A 28 -15.86 -13.24 3.97
CA LEU A 28 -15.61 -14.68 4.11
C LEU A 28 -16.75 -15.55 3.63
N ALA A 29 -18.02 -15.20 3.96
CA ALA A 29 -19.18 -15.99 3.55
C ALA A 29 -19.36 -16.10 2.02
N ARG A 30 -18.70 -15.23 1.24
CA ARG A 30 -18.62 -15.29 -0.22
C ARG A 30 -17.33 -15.99 -0.65
N ALA A 31 -16.21 -15.56 -0.12
CA ALA A 31 -14.89 -16.05 -0.53
C ALA A 31 -14.71 -17.56 -0.34
N VAL A 32 -15.23 -18.15 0.74
CA VAL A 32 -15.13 -19.59 1.01
C VAL A 32 -15.86 -20.48 0.00
N LYS A 33 -16.70 -19.89 -0.86
CA LYS A 33 -17.41 -20.62 -1.92
C LYS A 33 -16.63 -20.68 -3.23
N GLU A 34 -15.57 -19.87 -3.33
CA GLU A 34 -14.72 -19.80 -4.51
C GLU A 34 -13.62 -20.86 -4.45
N ALA A 35 -13.21 -21.35 -5.61
CA ALA A 35 -12.04 -22.21 -5.68
C ALA A 35 -10.76 -21.41 -5.36
N PRO A 36 -9.78 -22.04 -4.69
CA PRO A 36 -8.49 -21.40 -4.48
C PRO A 36 -7.81 -21.04 -5.82
N THR A 37 -7.12 -19.90 -5.84
CA THR A 37 -6.33 -19.48 -7.00
C THR A 37 -4.92 -19.11 -6.59
N TYR A 38 -3.96 -19.46 -7.45
CA TYR A 38 -2.57 -19.05 -7.31
C TYR A 38 -2.09 -18.46 -8.63
N HIS A 39 -1.48 -17.29 -8.56
CA HIS A 39 -0.84 -16.65 -9.71
C HIS A 39 0.53 -16.14 -9.26
N GLN A 40 1.50 -16.29 -10.12
CA GLN A 40 2.83 -15.72 -9.97
C GLN A 40 3.06 -14.76 -11.13
N TYR A 41 3.67 -13.62 -10.83
CA TYR A 41 3.95 -12.56 -11.79
C TYR A 41 5.41 -12.17 -11.68
N ASP A 42 6.07 -12.02 -12.80
CA ASP A 42 7.43 -11.50 -12.89
C ASP A 42 7.43 -9.97 -12.76
N HIS A 43 8.56 -9.40 -12.38
CA HIS A 43 8.71 -7.97 -12.12
C HIS A 43 8.25 -7.10 -13.31
N GLU A 44 8.57 -7.52 -14.52
CA GLU A 44 8.29 -6.79 -15.77
C GLU A 44 6.81 -6.76 -16.15
N GLN A 45 6.00 -7.60 -15.51
CA GLN A 45 4.54 -7.65 -15.76
C GLN A 45 3.78 -6.55 -15.01
N PHE A 46 4.43 -5.87 -14.06
CA PHE A 46 3.81 -4.79 -13.30
C PHE A 46 3.99 -3.44 -14.00
N PRO A 47 2.89 -2.71 -14.28
CA PRO A 47 2.98 -1.36 -14.82
C PRO A 47 3.75 -0.42 -13.90
N VAL A 48 4.59 0.41 -14.49
CA VAL A 48 5.39 1.42 -13.80
C VAL A 48 5.10 2.78 -14.42
N GLU A 49 4.86 3.76 -13.56
CA GLU A 49 4.74 5.17 -13.90
C GLU A 49 5.92 5.94 -13.30
N GLU A 50 6.50 6.88 -14.06
CA GLU A 50 7.58 7.72 -13.59
C GLU A 50 7.28 9.18 -13.96
N ALA A 51 7.23 10.04 -12.97
CA ALA A 51 7.04 11.47 -13.11
C ALA A 51 7.65 12.24 -11.93
N ASP A 52 8.26 13.37 -12.18
CA ASP A 52 8.72 14.32 -11.17
C ASP A 52 9.58 13.71 -10.06
N GLY A 53 10.43 12.74 -10.42
CA GLY A 53 11.29 12.04 -9.47
C GLY A 53 10.57 11.02 -8.59
N VAL A 54 9.34 10.63 -8.95
CA VAL A 54 8.58 9.57 -8.29
C VAL A 54 8.37 8.42 -9.27
N ARG A 55 8.66 7.20 -8.82
CA ARG A 55 8.44 5.95 -9.55
C ARG A 55 7.40 5.12 -8.81
N ILE A 56 6.30 4.79 -9.48
CA ILE A 56 5.18 4.02 -8.92
C ILE A 56 5.01 2.72 -9.71
N LYS A 57 5.20 1.57 -9.04
CA LYS A 57 4.89 0.26 -9.59
C LYS A 57 3.55 -0.21 -9.03
N HIS A 58 2.56 -0.38 -9.90
CA HIS A 58 1.22 -0.85 -9.53
C HIS A 58 1.22 -2.35 -9.32
N VAL A 59 0.96 -2.82 -8.08
CA VAL A 59 1.04 -4.23 -7.70
C VAL A 59 -0.34 -4.87 -7.60
N ILE A 60 -1.29 -4.21 -6.95
CA ILE A 60 -2.68 -4.67 -6.79
C ILE A 60 -3.61 -3.52 -7.19
N GLY A 61 -4.66 -3.81 -7.93
CA GLY A 61 -5.69 -2.82 -8.27
C GLY A 61 -6.04 -2.77 -9.76
N PRO A 62 -6.80 -1.73 -10.18
CA PRO A 62 -7.34 -1.66 -11.55
C PRO A 62 -6.28 -1.60 -12.65
N GLN A 63 -5.13 -1.02 -12.35
CA GLN A 63 -4.00 -0.87 -13.30
C GLN A 63 -2.99 -2.01 -13.19
N ALA A 64 -3.14 -2.90 -12.20
CA ALA A 64 -2.19 -3.96 -11.90
C ALA A 64 -2.65 -5.32 -12.44
N PRO A 65 -1.72 -6.29 -12.63
CA PRO A 65 -2.07 -7.65 -13.02
C PRO A 65 -2.76 -8.41 -11.88
N ILE A 66 -2.49 -8.06 -10.62
CA ILE A 66 -3.10 -8.69 -9.45
C ILE A 66 -4.41 -7.99 -9.11
N ARG A 67 -5.50 -8.75 -9.14
CA ARG A 67 -6.81 -8.30 -8.71
C ARG A 67 -7.31 -9.18 -7.58
N LEU A 68 -7.82 -8.56 -6.53
CA LEU A 68 -8.40 -9.26 -5.39
C LEU A 68 -9.92 -9.15 -5.40
N VAL A 69 -10.59 -10.04 -4.67
CA VAL A 69 -12.03 -9.92 -4.39
C VAL A 69 -12.31 -8.82 -3.36
N THR A 70 -11.28 -8.39 -2.65
CA THR A 70 -11.32 -7.26 -1.71
C THR A 70 -10.97 -5.98 -2.46
N ASP A 71 -11.67 -4.90 -2.15
CA ASP A 71 -11.33 -3.57 -2.66
C ASP A 71 -10.04 -3.08 -2.01
N ALA A 72 -8.92 -3.40 -2.65
CA ALA A 72 -7.59 -3.03 -2.20
C ALA A 72 -6.74 -2.60 -3.40
N GLU A 73 -5.91 -1.61 -3.19
CA GLU A 73 -4.85 -1.21 -4.11
C GLU A 73 -3.50 -1.23 -3.41
N MET A 74 -2.47 -1.62 -4.12
CA MET A 74 -1.11 -1.65 -3.60
C MET A 74 -0.14 -1.16 -4.64
N ALA A 75 0.78 -0.31 -4.22
CA ALA A 75 1.88 0.17 -5.04
C ALA A 75 3.20 0.12 -4.28
N ASP A 76 4.29 -0.11 -5.01
CA ASP A 76 5.67 0.05 -4.58
C ASP A 76 6.16 1.39 -5.15
N ILE A 77 6.52 2.32 -4.27
CA ILE A 77 6.74 3.71 -4.59
C ILE A 77 8.16 4.09 -4.19
N GLU A 78 8.91 4.65 -5.13
CA GLU A 78 10.23 5.22 -4.90
C GLU A 78 10.20 6.72 -5.17
N ILE A 79 10.58 7.51 -4.17
CA ILE A 79 10.65 8.97 -4.20
C ILE A 79 12.11 9.35 -4.19
N ALA A 80 12.57 10.03 -5.24
CA ALA A 80 13.96 10.48 -5.33
C ALA A 80 14.29 11.50 -4.23
N ALA A 81 15.57 11.59 -3.88
CA ALA A 81 16.08 12.49 -2.85
C ALA A 81 15.53 13.92 -3.01
N GLY A 82 14.94 14.46 -1.95
CA GLY A 82 14.35 15.79 -1.89
C GLY A 82 13.04 15.97 -2.67
N GLN A 83 12.56 14.96 -3.38
CA GLN A 83 11.29 14.98 -4.09
C GLN A 83 10.12 14.56 -3.16
N SER A 84 8.90 14.77 -3.63
CA SER A 84 7.70 14.42 -2.88
C SER A 84 6.65 13.73 -3.74
N TRP A 85 5.91 12.84 -3.13
CA TRP A 85 4.74 12.18 -3.68
C TRP A 85 3.49 12.60 -2.91
N THR A 86 2.50 13.09 -3.63
CA THR A 86 1.20 13.46 -3.05
C THR A 86 0.17 12.41 -3.44
N TYR A 87 -0.46 11.82 -2.45
CA TYR A 87 -1.52 10.85 -2.64
C TYR A 87 -2.87 11.42 -2.20
N SER A 88 -3.85 11.43 -3.10
CA SER A 88 -5.22 11.80 -2.76
C SER A 88 -5.96 10.58 -2.23
N LEU A 89 -6.19 10.55 -0.92
CA LEU A 89 -6.92 9.48 -0.25
C LEU A 89 -8.42 9.75 -0.33
N PRO A 90 -9.21 8.89 -1.01
CA PRO A 90 -10.64 9.07 -1.10
C PRO A 90 -11.33 8.93 0.26
N ASP A 91 -12.48 9.57 0.40
CA ASP A 91 -13.34 9.39 1.58
C ASP A 91 -13.72 7.93 1.78
N GLY A 92 -13.74 7.48 3.04
CA GLY A 92 -14.05 6.10 3.41
C GLY A 92 -12.91 5.10 3.22
N TYR A 93 -11.68 5.56 2.87
CA TYR A 93 -10.50 4.70 2.74
C TYR A 93 -9.43 5.02 3.78
N ALA A 94 -8.58 4.02 4.02
CA ALA A 94 -7.35 4.14 4.76
C ALA A 94 -6.16 3.83 3.85
N LEU A 95 -5.03 4.52 4.05
CA LEU A 95 -3.76 4.25 3.42
C LEU A 95 -2.79 3.74 4.48
N ALA A 96 -2.31 2.51 4.33
CA ALA A 96 -1.22 1.97 5.12
C ALA A 96 0.07 2.03 4.29
N ALA A 97 1.17 2.48 4.88
CA ALA A 97 2.47 2.53 4.21
C ALA A 97 3.58 1.96 5.10
N VAL A 98 4.42 1.12 4.50
CA VAL A 98 5.63 0.58 5.12
C VAL A 98 6.84 1.20 4.44
N VAL A 99 7.76 1.75 5.21
CA VAL A 99 9.04 2.26 4.69
C VAL A 99 9.99 1.09 4.47
N VAL A 100 10.30 0.80 3.21
CA VAL A 100 11.22 -0.28 2.81
C VAL A 100 12.66 0.15 2.95
N SER A 101 12.96 1.39 2.56
CA SER A 101 14.31 1.98 2.69
C SER A 101 14.26 3.50 2.64
N GLY A 102 15.28 4.13 3.22
CA GLY A 102 15.47 5.57 3.22
C GLY A 102 14.77 6.28 4.37
N ARG A 103 14.80 7.61 4.31
CA ARG A 103 14.21 8.51 5.28
C ARG A 103 13.40 9.60 4.61
N GLY A 104 12.40 10.10 5.35
CA GLY A 104 11.53 11.15 4.86
C GLY A 104 10.58 11.67 5.91
N THR A 105 9.54 12.32 5.43
CA THR A 105 8.49 12.89 6.27
C THR A 105 7.15 12.72 5.58
N ALA A 106 6.10 12.45 6.34
CA ALA A 106 4.73 12.44 5.87
C ALA A 106 3.89 13.50 6.59
N TRP A 107 2.97 14.14 5.88
CA TRP A 107 2.01 15.08 6.47
C TRP A 107 0.72 15.16 5.66
N PRO A 108 -0.43 15.49 6.32
CA PRO A 108 -1.67 15.77 5.60
C PRO A 108 -1.55 17.10 4.87
N GLN A 109 -1.91 17.14 3.58
CA GLN A 109 -2.00 18.37 2.79
C GLN A 109 -3.36 19.04 3.11
N ARG A 110 -3.45 19.80 4.21
CA ARG A 110 -4.65 20.57 4.54
C ARG A 110 -4.71 21.82 3.65
N GLN A 111 -5.93 22.18 3.21
CA GLN A 111 -6.17 23.50 2.68
C GLN A 111 -5.87 24.54 3.77
N ALA A 112 -5.34 25.67 3.39
CA ALA A 112 -4.59 26.66 4.14
C ALA A 112 -5.31 27.33 5.36
N ASP A 113 -5.62 26.57 6.39
CA ASP A 113 -6.11 27.12 7.67
C ASP A 113 -4.99 27.26 8.73
N GLY A 114 -3.74 27.36 8.32
CA GLY A 114 -2.63 27.86 9.17
C GLY A 114 -2.27 27.02 10.40
N GLY A 115 -2.77 25.80 10.53
CA GLY A 115 -2.31 24.88 11.56
C GLY A 115 -0.93 24.30 11.17
N ALA A 116 -0.01 24.23 12.14
CA ALA A 116 1.24 23.50 11.94
C ALA A 116 0.89 22.07 11.50
N ALA A 117 1.33 21.67 10.33
CA ALA A 117 1.15 20.30 9.87
C ALA A 117 1.91 19.38 10.86
N ASP A 118 1.21 18.38 11.40
CA ASP A 118 1.84 17.33 12.19
C ASP A 118 2.70 16.48 11.24
N ASN A 119 3.94 16.90 11.05
CA ASN A 119 4.89 16.17 10.23
C ASN A 119 5.35 14.92 10.99
N ALA A 120 5.11 13.76 10.42
CA ALA A 120 5.59 12.49 10.94
C ALA A 120 6.92 12.12 10.26
N PRO A 121 8.03 12.04 11.00
CA PRO A 121 9.27 11.51 10.43
C PRO A 121 9.09 10.05 10.08
N LEU A 122 9.78 9.62 9.03
CA LEU A 122 9.77 8.26 8.50
C LEU A 122 11.18 7.73 8.34
N GLU A 123 11.42 6.51 8.80
CA GLU A 123 12.68 5.77 8.58
C GLU A 123 12.41 4.31 8.22
N THR A 124 13.42 3.64 7.70
CA THR A 124 13.34 2.23 7.30
C THR A 124 12.73 1.36 8.40
N GLY A 125 11.69 0.61 8.07
CA GLY A 125 10.94 -0.26 8.98
C GLY A 125 9.70 0.40 9.60
N ASP A 126 9.51 1.70 9.45
CA ASP A 126 8.32 2.37 9.95
C ASP A 126 7.07 1.91 9.20
N PHE A 127 5.99 1.81 9.96
CA PHE A 127 4.64 1.57 9.46
C PHE A 127 3.73 2.74 9.85
N THR A 128 3.09 3.35 8.88
CA THR A 128 2.15 4.44 9.09
C THR A 128 0.77 4.12 8.53
N VAL A 129 -0.26 4.63 9.19
CA VAL A 129 -1.64 4.54 8.72
C VAL A 129 -2.23 5.94 8.66
N VAL A 130 -2.78 6.29 7.50
CA VAL A 130 -3.49 7.54 7.26
C VAL A 130 -4.96 7.24 7.09
N THR A 131 -5.79 7.92 7.87
CA THR A 131 -7.25 7.94 7.74
C THR A 131 -7.72 9.37 7.63
N THR A 132 -8.80 9.61 6.91
CA THR A 132 -9.32 10.94 6.65
C THR A 132 -10.82 11.03 6.92
N ASN A 133 -11.29 12.24 7.21
CA ASN A 133 -12.71 12.57 7.26
C ASN A 133 -13.07 13.37 6.00
N GLY A 134 -13.36 12.66 4.92
CA GLY A 134 -13.53 13.23 3.58
C GLY A 134 -12.34 12.92 2.67
N THR A 135 -12.36 13.44 1.45
CA THR A 135 -11.21 13.29 0.53
C THR A 135 -10.11 14.26 0.93
N GLU A 136 -8.98 13.73 1.33
CA GLU A 136 -7.80 14.51 1.72
C GLU A 136 -6.55 14.00 0.98
N SER A 137 -5.52 14.83 0.90
CA SER A 137 -4.23 14.44 0.37
C SER A 137 -3.22 14.27 1.49
N VAL A 138 -2.34 13.27 1.33
CA VAL A 138 -1.16 13.08 2.17
C VAL A 138 0.08 13.23 1.29
N VAL A 139 1.07 13.93 1.80
CA VAL A 139 2.36 14.13 1.14
C VAL A 139 3.40 13.27 1.83
N PHE A 140 4.19 12.56 1.04
CA PHE A 140 5.40 11.87 1.47
C PHE A 140 6.58 12.55 0.77
N GLN A 141 7.61 12.94 1.52
CA GLN A 141 8.79 13.60 1.00
C GLN A 141 10.05 12.85 1.44
N ALA A 142 10.92 12.57 0.49
CA ALA A 142 12.24 12.02 0.76
C ALA A 142 13.18 13.09 1.33
N GLU A 143 14.09 12.73 2.23
CA GLU A 143 15.12 13.64 2.73
C GLU A 143 16.07 14.07 1.59
N PRO A 144 16.66 15.28 1.68
CA PRO A 144 17.70 15.68 0.76
C PRO A 144 18.91 14.73 0.84
N GLY A 145 19.27 14.13 -0.30
CA GLY A 145 20.43 13.23 -0.41
C GLY A 145 20.13 11.73 -0.26
N GLU A 146 18.90 11.34 0.07
CA GLU A 146 18.50 9.94 0.20
C GLU A 146 17.11 9.74 -0.42
N SER A 147 16.92 8.67 -1.21
CA SER A 147 15.59 8.29 -1.72
C SER A 147 14.77 7.62 -0.61
N LEU A 148 13.46 7.75 -0.71
CA LEU A 148 12.49 7.09 0.17
C LEU A 148 11.71 6.06 -0.63
N ARG A 149 11.70 4.79 -0.19
CA ARG A 149 10.90 3.74 -0.80
C ARG A 149 9.85 3.23 0.16
N LEU A 150 8.61 3.20 -0.29
CA LEU A 150 7.47 2.72 0.49
C LEU A 150 6.71 1.65 -0.30
N VAL A 151 6.08 0.74 0.45
CA VAL A 151 4.95 -0.05 -0.02
C VAL A 151 3.69 0.56 0.55
N ALA A 152 2.83 1.09 -0.31
CA ALA A 152 1.58 1.74 0.07
C ALA A 152 0.38 0.87 -0.30
N ILE A 153 -0.57 0.74 0.62
CA ILE A 153 -1.76 -0.10 0.49
C ILE A 153 -2.99 0.73 0.86
N ARG A 154 -3.92 0.88 -0.08
CA ARG A 154 -5.23 1.49 0.16
C ARG A 154 -6.26 0.40 0.37
N VAL A 155 -7.08 0.54 1.41
CA VAL A 155 -8.21 -0.34 1.71
C VAL A 155 -9.41 0.49 2.19
N PRO A 156 -10.66 0.00 2.11
CA PRO A 156 -11.77 0.62 2.81
C PRO A 156 -11.48 0.75 4.31
N ALA A 157 -11.74 1.91 4.90
CA ALA A 157 -11.58 2.14 6.34
C ALA A 157 -12.59 1.32 7.16
N GLU A 158 -13.77 1.09 6.58
CA GLU A 158 -14.82 0.24 7.14
C GLU A 158 -15.38 -0.68 6.07
N VAL A 159 -15.86 -1.85 6.47
CA VAL A 159 -16.48 -2.83 5.60
C VAL A 159 -17.86 -3.23 6.12
N GLU A 160 -18.81 -3.44 5.23
CA GLU A 160 -20.20 -3.80 5.57
C GLU A 160 -20.40 -5.29 5.96
N TYR A 161 -19.33 -6.06 5.98
CA TYR A 161 -19.38 -7.49 6.34
C TYR A 161 -18.63 -7.76 7.65
N PRO A 162 -19.05 -8.80 8.41
CA PRO A 162 -18.38 -9.14 9.65
C PRO A 162 -16.96 -9.63 9.37
N LEU A 163 -15.98 -9.00 10.03
CA LEU A 163 -14.61 -9.48 10.06
C LEU A 163 -14.49 -10.72 10.95
N TYR A 164 -13.52 -11.58 10.63
CA TYR A 164 -13.21 -12.74 11.45
C TYR A 164 -12.71 -12.28 12.82
N ARG A 165 -13.47 -12.63 13.84
CA ARG A 165 -13.09 -12.42 15.24
C ARG A 165 -12.64 -13.75 15.82
N LYS A 166 -11.41 -13.79 16.31
CA LYS A 166 -10.93 -14.92 17.13
C LYS A 166 -11.61 -14.93 18.49
#